data_977ce936fd042c2f5a8ba8d83b900538
#
_entry.id   977ce936fd042c2f5a8ba8d83b900538
#
_cell.length_a   1.000
_cell.length_b   1.000
_cell.length_c   1.000
_cell.angle_alpha   90.00
_cell.angle_beta   90.00
_cell.angle_gamma   90.00
#
_symmetry.space_group_name_H-M   'P 1'
#
loop_
_entity.id
_entity.type
_entity.pdbx_description
1 polymer ?
#
loop_
_entity_poly.entity_id
_entity_poly.type
_entity_poly.pdbx_seq_one_letter_code
_entity_poly.pdbx_strand_id
1 'polypeptide(L)'
;WIFDSPDQAGEAFRQFIKQCYQANGFVNGGVTIGDREVHLGMIEMPVLNIFAEQDHLVPPDASKALRGLVGKTDYTELSFRGGHIGIYVSGRAQKEVPQTIHDWLDQR
;
A
#
# COMPACT_ATOMS: atom_id res chain seq x y z
N TRP A 1 -19.40 9.98 -1.47
CA TRP A 1 -18.32 8.99 -1.44
C TRP A 1 -18.56 7.90 -0.39
N ILE A 2 -18.75 8.24 0.88
CA ILE A 2 -18.98 7.25 1.95
C ILE A 2 -20.30 6.47 1.82
N PHE A 3 -21.26 7.00 1.06
CA PHE A 3 -22.55 6.35 0.80
C PHE A 3 -22.61 5.62 -0.54
N ASP A 4 -21.51 5.59 -1.30
CA ASP A 4 -21.43 5.01 -2.63
C ASP A 4 -20.34 3.91 -2.67
N SER A 5 -20.40 3.03 -1.70
CA SER A 5 -19.48 1.89 -1.62
C SER A 5 -19.88 0.81 -2.63
N PRO A 6 -18.94 0.32 -3.45
CA PRO A 6 -19.23 -0.77 -4.37
C PRO A 6 -19.47 -2.08 -3.63
N ASP A 7 -20.31 -2.93 -4.21
CA ASP A 7 -20.50 -4.28 -3.71
C ASP A 7 -19.22 -5.11 -3.85
N GLN A 8 -18.99 -5.99 -2.90
CA GLN A 8 -17.85 -6.89 -2.89
C GLN A 8 -18.32 -8.35 -2.87
N ALA A 9 -17.56 -9.22 -3.53
CA ALA A 9 -17.80 -10.65 -3.44
C ALA A 9 -17.65 -11.13 -2.00
N GLY A 10 -18.63 -11.86 -1.48
CA GLY A 10 -18.66 -12.26 -0.07
C GLY A 10 -17.43 -13.05 0.36
N GLU A 11 -16.94 -13.95 -0.47
CA GLU A 11 -15.72 -14.73 -0.18
C GLU A 11 -14.46 -13.85 -0.17
N ALA A 12 -14.33 -12.93 -1.10
CA ALA A 12 -13.20 -11.99 -1.11
C ALA A 12 -13.20 -11.10 0.14
N PHE A 13 -14.37 -10.60 0.55
CA PHE A 13 -14.52 -9.83 1.77
C PHE A 13 -14.17 -10.66 3.01
N ARG A 14 -14.64 -11.92 3.08
CA ARG A 14 -14.32 -12.83 4.18
C ARG A 14 -12.81 -13.05 4.30
N GLN A 15 -12.13 -13.34 3.20
CA GLN A 15 -10.68 -13.52 3.17
C GLN A 15 -9.94 -12.26 3.61
N PHE A 16 -10.36 -11.11 3.12
CA PHE A 16 -9.78 -9.82 3.47
C PHE A 16 -9.87 -9.55 4.98
N ILE A 17 -11.06 -9.72 5.56
CA ILE A 17 -11.24 -9.53 7.00
C ILE A 17 -10.41 -10.51 7.82
N LYS A 18 -10.46 -11.81 7.49
CA LYS A 18 -9.75 -12.83 8.25
C LYS A 18 -8.23 -12.73 8.11
N GLN A 19 -7.72 -12.63 6.90
CA GLN A 19 -6.28 -12.71 6.65
C GLN A 19 -5.57 -11.38 6.81
N CYS A 20 -6.20 -10.27 6.48
CA CYS A 20 -5.58 -8.95 6.58
C CYS A 20 -5.87 -8.26 7.91
N TYR A 21 -7.14 -8.14 8.30
CA TYR A 21 -7.50 -7.45 9.54
C TYR A 21 -7.25 -8.29 10.79
N GLN A 22 -7.78 -9.52 10.85
CA GLN A 22 -7.69 -10.33 12.06
C GLN A 22 -6.32 -10.97 12.25
N ALA A 23 -5.77 -11.55 11.19
CA ALA A 23 -4.51 -12.27 11.26
C ALA A 23 -3.28 -11.37 10.99
N ASN A 24 -3.46 -10.18 10.42
CA ASN A 24 -2.37 -9.33 9.94
C ASN A 24 -1.36 -10.13 9.10
N GLY A 25 -1.88 -10.88 8.13
CA GLY A 25 -1.17 -11.98 7.47
C GLY A 25 0.10 -11.56 6.75
N PHE A 26 0.12 -10.38 6.12
CA PHE A 26 1.33 -9.91 5.43
C PHE A 26 2.49 -9.63 6.37
N VAL A 27 2.22 -9.25 7.62
CA VAL A 27 3.25 -9.07 8.66
C VAL A 27 3.60 -10.40 9.32
N ASN A 28 2.62 -11.29 9.53
CA ASN A 28 2.73 -12.46 10.40
C ASN A 28 2.91 -13.78 9.65
N GLY A 29 3.38 -13.78 8.41
CA GLY A 29 3.77 -15.01 7.75
C GLY A 29 3.12 -15.28 6.39
N GLY A 30 2.34 -14.35 5.87
CA GLY A 30 1.76 -14.42 4.54
C GLY A 30 0.24 -14.54 4.51
N VAL A 31 -0.28 -14.46 3.31
CA VAL A 31 -1.71 -14.53 2.99
C VAL A 31 -1.91 -15.64 1.96
N THR A 32 -2.93 -16.47 2.14
CA THR A 32 -3.26 -17.55 1.19
C THR A 32 -4.35 -17.08 0.24
N ILE A 33 -4.08 -17.18 -1.06
CA ILE A 33 -5.05 -16.90 -2.13
C ILE A 33 -5.18 -18.15 -3.00
N GLY A 34 -6.35 -18.79 -2.97
CA GLY A 34 -6.55 -20.08 -3.59
C GLY A 34 -5.64 -21.14 -2.94
N ASP A 35 -4.77 -21.74 -3.73
CA ASP A 35 -3.78 -22.73 -3.31
C ASP A 35 -2.35 -22.15 -3.14
N ARG A 36 -2.21 -20.82 -3.22
CA ARG A 36 -0.92 -20.15 -3.17
C ARG A 36 -0.76 -19.32 -1.91
N GLU A 37 0.40 -19.44 -1.28
CA GLU A 37 0.84 -18.51 -0.26
C GLU A 37 1.51 -17.29 -0.89
N VAL A 38 1.16 -16.10 -0.40
CA VAL A 38 1.72 -14.81 -0.82
C VAL A 38 2.50 -14.22 0.34
N HIS A 39 3.79 -14.05 0.13
CA HIS A 39 4.71 -13.42 1.08
C HIS A 39 5.31 -12.16 0.47
N LEU A 40 5.29 -11.05 1.18
CA LEU A 40 5.88 -9.79 0.70
C LEU A 40 7.40 -9.90 0.49
N GLY A 41 8.07 -10.81 1.20
CA GLY A 41 9.48 -11.12 0.98
C GLY A 41 9.82 -11.67 -0.41
N MET A 42 8.82 -12.11 -1.19
CA MET A 42 8.98 -12.53 -2.58
C MET A 42 9.10 -11.36 -3.56
N ILE A 43 8.86 -10.13 -3.11
CA ILE A 43 9.02 -8.92 -3.91
C ILE A 43 10.50 -8.60 -4.01
N GLU A 44 11.07 -8.74 -5.20
CA GLU A 44 12.49 -8.49 -5.48
C GLU A 44 12.71 -7.31 -6.44
N MET A 45 11.65 -6.85 -7.11
CA MET A 45 11.72 -5.68 -7.98
C MET A 45 11.84 -4.39 -7.16
N PRO A 46 12.36 -3.29 -7.75
CA PRO A 46 12.37 -1.98 -7.09
C PRO A 46 10.98 -1.56 -6.63
N VAL A 47 10.90 -1.00 -5.44
CA VAL A 47 9.64 -0.58 -4.80
C VAL A 47 9.68 0.91 -4.48
N LEU A 48 8.68 1.64 -4.96
CA LEU A 48 8.39 3.00 -4.53
C LEU A 48 7.12 2.99 -3.68
N ASN A 49 7.24 3.28 -2.40
CA ASN A 49 6.13 3.38 -1.46
C ASN A 49 5.79 4.85 -1.21
N ILE A 50 4.60 5.26 -1.62
CA ILE A 50 4.12 6.63 -1.43
C ILE A 50 2.93 6.60 -0.46
N PHE A 51 3.01 7.38 0.60
CA PHE A 51 1.95 7.45 1.61
C PHE A 51 1.75 8.88 2.13
N ALA A 52 0.57 9.14 2.68
CA ALA A 52 0.21 10.43 3.25
C ALA A 52 0.53 10.49 4.75
N GLU A 53 1.20 11.54 5.21
CA GLU A 53 1.64 11.70 6.60
C GLU A 53 0.48 11.89 7.58
N GLN A 54 -0.63 12.45 7.11
CA GLN A 54 -1.82 12.76 7.91
C GLN A 54 -3.00 11.85 7.56
N ASP A 55 -2.70 10.65 7.09
CA ASP A 55 -3.71 9.64 6.81
C ASP A 55 -4.21 9.01 8.11
N HIS A 56 -5.50 9.20 8.40
CA HIS A 56 -6.16 8.64 9.59
C HIS A 56 -6.91 7.34 9.31
N LEU A 57 -7.10 6.98 8.03
CA LEU A 57 -7.73 5.73 7.63
C LEU A 57 -6.70 4.61 7.49
N VAL A 58 -5.57 4.92 6.86
CA VAL A 58 -4.41 4.04 6.77
C VAL A 58 -3.22 4.79 7.38
N PRO A 59 -2.97 4.65 8.68
CA PRO A 59 -1.89 5.39 9.35
C PRO A 59 -0.53 5.17 8.67
N PRO A 60 0.34 6.19 8.65
CA PRO A 60 1.66 6.08 8.00
C PRO A 60 2.48 4.87 8.43
N ASP A 61 2.40 4.47 9.69
CA ASP A 61 3.14 3.33 10.21
C ASP A 61 2.72 2.00 9.56
N ALA A 62 1.45 1.87 9.17
CA ALA A 62 0.99 0.71 8.42
C ALA A 62 1.67 0.64 7.03
N SER A 63 1.81 1.76 6.35
CA SER A 63 2.50 1.83 5.05
C SER A 63 4.02 1.65 5.18
N LYS A 64 4.63 2.21 6.22
CA LYS A 64 6.08 2.08 6.49
C LYS A 64 6.51 0.67 6.82
N ALA A 65 5.61 -0.16 7.38
CA ALA A 65 5.89 -1.55 7.69
C ALA A 65 6.33 -2.35 6.46
N LEU A 66 5.93 -1.93 5.25
CA LEU A 66 6.30 -2.59 4.00
C LEU A 66 7.82 -2.70 3.82
N ARG A 67 8.59 -1.70 4.24
CA ARG A 67 10.07 -1.70 4.16
C ARG A 67 10.71 -2.94 4.78
N GLY A 68 10.20 -3.38 5.92
CA GLY A 68 10.73 -4.55 6.63
C GLY A 68 10.19 -5.90 6.13
N LEU A 69 9.21 -5.89 5.23
CA LEU A 69 8.49 -7.08 4.77
C LEU A 69 8.87 -7.51 3.36
N VAL A 70 9.25 -6.58 2.50
CA VAL A 70 9.73 -6.88 1.14
C VAL A 70 11.10 -7.53 1.16
N GLY A 71 11.44 -8.23 0.08
CA GLY A 71 12.75 -8.87 -0.08
C GLY A 71 13.90 -7.88 -0.15
N LYS A 72 15.09 -8.38 -0.44
CA LYS A 72 16.25 -7.53 -0.71
C LYS A 72 16.06 -6.82 -2.04
N THR A 73 15.58 -5.59 -1.98
CA THR A 73 15.24 -4.79 -3.14
C THR A 73 15.62 -3.32 -2.95
N ASP A 74 15.70 -2.60 -4.06
CA ASP A 74 15.79 -1.15 -4.08
C ASP A 74 14.45 -0.58 -3.60
N TYR A 75 14.43 -0.06 -2.38
CA TYR A 75 13.22 0.42 -1.72
C TYR A 75 13.30 1.92 -1.44
N THR A 76 12.38 2.66 -2.00
CA THR A 76 12.24 4.10 -1.81
C THR A 76 10.94 4.43 -1.12
N GLU A 77 10.97 5.29 -0.12
CA GLU A 77 9.79 5.88 0.51
C GLU A 77 9.65 7.34 0.15
N LEU A 78 8.41 7.73 -0.15
CA LEU A 78 8.02 9.13 -0.28
C LEU A 78 6.83 9.39 0.64
N SER A 79 7.01 10.25 1.63
CA SER A 79 5.90 10.78 2.40
C SER A 79 5.34 12.04 1.74
N PHE A 80 4.02 12.12 1.66
CA PHE A 80 3.30 13.29 1.17
C PHE A 80 2.54 13.96 2.31
N ARG A 81 2.72 15.25 2.46
CA ARG A 81 2.03 16.02 3.49
C ARG A 81 0.57 16.26 3.13
N GLY A 82 -0.32 15.42 3.65
CA GLY A 82 -1.76 15.47 3.39
C GLY A 82 -2.47 14.27 3.98
N GLY A 83 -3.79 14.20 3.77
CA GLY A 83 -4.64 13.11 4.23
C GLY A 83 -4.84 12.02 3.18
N HIS A 84 -5.65 11.01 3.54
CA HIS A 84 -5.92 9.81 2.74
C HIS A 84 -6.30 10.10 1.28
N ILE A 85 -7.25 10.98 1.06
CA ILE A 85 -7.69 11.34 -0.30
C ILE A 85 -6.84 12.46 -0.90
N GLY A 86 -6.25 13.31 -0.05
CA GLY A 86 -5.42 14.43 -0.49
C GLY A 86 -4.25 14.04 -1.39
N ILE A 87 -3.70 12.84 -1.21
CA ILE A 87 -2.63 12.31 -2.05
C ILE A 87 -3.04 12.12 -3.53
N TYR A 88 -4.34 12.04 -3.80
CA TYR A 88 -4.86 11.87 -5.17
C TYR A 88 -5.47 13.15 -5.73
N VAL A 89 -6.17 13.94 -4.91
CA VAL A 89 -7.04 15.00 -5.39
C VAL A 89 -6.54 16.41 -5.10
N SER A 90 -5.59 16.60 -4.20
CA SER A 90 -5.06 17.94 -3.94
C SER A 90 -4.26 18.45 -5.13
N GLY A 91 -4.38 19.73 -5.43
CA GLY A 91 -3.64 20.35 -6.54
C GLY A 91 -2.13 20.20 -6.44
N ARG A 92 -1.61 20.14 -5.21
CA ARG A 92 -0.20 19.85 -4.94
C ARG A 92 0.15 18.40 -5.28
N ALA A 93 -0.63 17.44 -4.82
CA ALA A 93 -0.40 16.02 -5.07
C ALA A 93 -0.43 15.69 -6.56
N GLN A 94 -1.37 16.28 -7.30
CA GLN A 94 -1.50 16.08 -8.75
C GLN A 94 -0.28 16.55 -9.54
N LYS A 95 0.54 17.42 -8.98
CA LYS A 95 1.80 17.86 -9.59
C LYS A 95 2.99 17.05 -9.08
N GLU A 96 3.12 16.91 -7.76
CA GLU A 96 4.31 16.33 -7.13
C GLU A 96 4.37 14.80 -7.25
N VAL A 97 3.25 14.11 -7.07
CA VAL A 97 3.25 12.65 -7.06
C VAL A 97 3.59 12.05 -8.43
N PRO A 98 2.95 12.46 -9.55
CA PRO A 98 3.32 11.97 -10.86
C PRO A 98 4.77 12.29 -11.24
N GLN A 99 5.25 13.50 -10.91
CA GLN A 99 6.64 13.88 -11.18
C GLN A 99 7.61 13.00 -10.42
N THR A 100 7.34 12.72 -9.15
CA THR A 100 8.19 11.83 -8.34
C THR A 100 8.23 10.41 -8.91
N ILE A 101 7.09 9.89 -9.35
CA ILE A 101 7.01 8.56 -9.98
C ILE A 101 7.83 8.55 -11.28
N HIS A 102 7.69 9.57 -12.12
CA HIS A 102 8.45 9.72 -13.35
C HIS A 102 9.96 9.72 -13.06
N ASP A 103 10.41 10.60 -12.18
CA ASP A 103 11.84 10.74 -11.85
C ASP A 103 12.40 9.45 -11.23
N TRP A 104 11.62 8.75 -10.43
CA TRP A 104 12.02 7.47 -9.86
C TRP A 104 12.16 6.38 -10.93
N LEU A 105 11.27 6.35 -11.92
CA LEU A 105 11.33 5.39 -13.03
C LEU A 105 12.51 5.69 -13.96
N ASP A 106 12.79 6.96 -14.22
CA ASP A 106 13.90 7.37 -15.11
C ASP A 106 15.29 6.97 -14.60
N GLN A 107 15.41 6.76 -13.29
CA GLN A 107 16.67 6.34 -12.67
C GLN A 107 16.89 4.81 -12.75
N ARG A 108 15.93 4.09 -13.26
CA ARG A 108 15.91 2.62 -13.33
C ARG A 108 15.69 2.13 -14.73
#